data_5016f415e9b46258adfe59c74c6adc9d
#
_entry.id   5016f415e9b46258adfe59c74c6adc9d
#
_cell.length_a   1.000
_cell.length_b   1.000
_cell.length_c   1.000
_cell.angle_alpha   90.00
_cell.angle_beta   90.00
_cell.angle_gamma   90.00
#
_symmetry.space_group_name_H-M   'P 1'
#
loop_
_entity.id
_entity.type
_entity.pdbx_description
1 polymer ?
#
loop_
_entity_poly.entity_id
_entity_poly.type
_entity_poly.pdbx_seq_one_letter_code
_entity_poly.pdbx_strand_id
1 'polypeptide(L)'
;MVNAKQAQANKEDAKAWTLLENTLQASLQEQRRTRRWGIFFKSLTFLYLFVAIMLFSPLGNMDAASTSTGPHTAVIEVRGLIADQQEASADNLITSLRRAFDDENTRGIVMRINSPGGSPVQSGYIYDEIRRLRKEHPDTPVYAVITDLGASGAYYIAAAADEIYADRSSLVGSIGVTAAGFGFVGTLDKLGIERRTYTSGEHKAFLDPFQPERQDERQFWENVLENTHQQFIDRVKEGRGDRLADNEDLFTGLIWNGEQALELGLVDGLGSTSMVARDVIGVENTTDFTYRESPFERFTRQLGTSVGNTLAVHLGLSGPVIR
;
A
#
# COMPACT_ATOMS: atom_id res chain seq x y z
N MET A 1 -54.03 -75.97 31.70
CA MET A 1 -53.01 -75.55 30.72
C MET A 1 -53.26 -74.20 30.06
N VAL A 2 -54.42 -73.70 29.96
CA VAL A 2 -54.78 -72.41 29.30
C VAL A 2 -54.25 -71.21 30.14
N ASN A 3 -54.33 -71.20 31.47
CA ASN A 3 -53.90 -70.09 32.33
C ASN A 3 -52.39 -69.89 32.37
N ALA A 4 -51.59 -70.90 32.13
CA ALA A 4 -50.12 -70.75 32.11
C ALA A 4 -49.63 -70.10 30.81
N LYS A 5 -50.20 -70.33 29.67
CA LYS A 5 -49.92 -69.74 28.38
C LYS A 5 -50.32 -68.24 28.36
N GLN A 6 -51.42 -67.91 28.99
CA GLN A 6 -51.93 -66.55 29.08
C GLN A 6 -51.01 -65.66 30.00
N ALA A 7 -50.55 -66.25 31.11
CA ALA A 7 -49.58 -65.60 31.98
C ALA A 7 -48.21 -65.35 31.34
N GLN A 8 -47.80 -66.27 30.48
CA GLN A 8 -46.54 -66.17 29.73
C GLN A 8 -46.62 -65.10 28.62
N ALA A 9 -47.74 -65.05 27.86
CA ALA A 9 -48.02 -64.01 26.86
C ALA A 9 -48.07 -62.62 27.50
N ASN A 10 -48.73 -62.46 28.64
CA ASN A 10 -48.74 -61.18 29.37
C ASN A 10 -47.36 -60.71 29.88
N LYS A 11 -46.47 -61.69 30.23
CA LYS A 11 -45.07 -61.39 30.59
C LYS A 11 -44.20 -60.97 29.40
N GLU A 12 -44.46 -61.56 28.26
CA GLU A 12 -43.71 -61.21 27.02
C GLU A 12 -44.16 -59.85 26.51
N ASP A 13 -45.50 -59.58 26.51
CA ASP A 13 -46.06 -58.24 26.20
C ASP A 13 -45.51 -57.15 27.16
N ALA A 14 -45.47 -57.41 28.44
CA ALA A 14 -44.89 -56.48 29.41
C ALA A 14 -43.42 -56.20 29.19
N LYS A 15 -42.64 -57.23 28.80
CA LYS A 15 -41.21 -57.01 28.42
C LYS A 15 -41.08 -56.23 27.12
N ALA A 16 -41.94 -56.47 26.12
CA ALA A 16 -41.96 -55.72 24.85
C ALA A 16 -42.30 -54.23 25.09
N TRP A 17 -43.28 -53.97 25.94
CA TRP A 17 -43.60 -52.58 26.32
C TRP A 17 -42.46 -51.89 27.07
N THR A 18 -41.76 -52.56 27.98
CA THR A 18 -40.60 -51.99 28.70
C THR A 18 -39.42 -51.73 27.76
N LEU A 19 -39.19 -52.59 26.75
CA LEU A 19 -38.16 -52.37 25.74
C LEU A 19 -38.51 -51.18 24.80
N LEU A 20 -39.80 -51.07 24.42
CA LEU A 20 -40.28 -49.92 23.63
C LEU A 20 -40.15 -48.62 24.38
N GLU A 21 -40.49 -48.57 25.67
CA GLU A 21 -40.39 -47.40 26.51
C GLU A 21 -38.92 -46.99 26.70
N ASN A 22 -38.02 -47.92 26.95
CA ASN A 22 -36.60 -47.68 27.07
C ASN A 22 -35.96 -47.15 25.74
N THR A 23 -36.37 -47.71 24.61
CA THR A 23 -35.89 -47.25 23.30
C THR A 23 -36.42 -45.86 22.93
N LEU A 24 -37.67 -45.56 23.28
CA LEU A 24 -38.25 -44.21 23.10
C LEU A 24 -37.56 -43.20 24.01
N GLN A 25 -37.34 -43.55 25.28
CA GLN A 25 -36.60 -42.65 26.23
C GLN A 25 -35.17 -42.41 25.78
N ALA A 26 -34.47 -43.46 25.33
CA ALA A 26 -33.08 -43.31 24.78
C ALA A 26 -33.07 -42.41 23.53
N SER A 27 -34.02 -42.60 22.62
CA SER A 27 -34.14 -41.75 21.42
C SER A 27 -34.45 -40.29 21.77
N LEU A 28 -35.35 -40.05 22.73
CA LEU A 28 -35.64 -38.67 23.19
C LEU A 28 -34.45 -38.02 23.89
N GLN A 29 -33.69 -38.81 24.66
CA GLN A 29 -32.45 -38.29 25.29
C GLN A 29 -31.41 -37.96 24.24
N GLU A 30 -31.23 -38.80 23.21
CA GLU A 30 -30.27 -38.56 22.12
C GLU A 30 -30.66 -37.34 21.27
N GLN A 31 -31.97 -37.18 20.95
CA GLN A 31 -32.46 -35.99 20.25
C GLN A 31 -32.24 -34.72 21.07
N ARG A 32 -32.47 -34.74 22.39
CA ARG A 32 -32.19 -33.61 23.29
C ARG A 32 -30.71 -33.28 23.34
N ARG A 33 -29.84 -34.28 23.37
CA ARG A 33 -28.38 -34.13 23.40
C ARG A 33 -27.92 -33.53 22.07
N THR A 34 -28.34 -34.07 20.94
CA THR A 34 -28.00 -33.59 19.60
C THR A 34 -28.48 -32.13 19.39
N ARG A 35 -29.70 -31.81 19.83
CA ARG A 35 -30.23 -30.45 19.78
C ARG A 35 -29.40 -29.47 20.65
N ARG A 36 -29.00 -29.87 21.86
CA ARG A 36 -28.14 -29.05 22.75
C ARG A 36 -26.78 -28.81 22.14
N TRP A 37 -26.14 -29.83 21.59
CA TRP A 37 -24.87 -29.70 20.89
C TRP A 37 -25.01 -28.85 19.63
N GLY A 38 -26.07 -29.01 18.87
CA GLY A 38 -26.34 -28.20 17.70
C GLY A 38 -26.51 -26.71 18.04
N ILE A 39 -27.24 -26.39 19.14
CA ILE A 39 -27.36 -25.01 19.64
C ILE A 39 -26.01 -24.49 20.10
N PHE A 40 -25.26 -25.28 20.87
CA PHE A 40 -23.94 -24.90 21.37
C PHE A 40 -22.97 -24.55 20.22
N PHE A 41 -22.83 -25.42 19.21
CA PHE A 41 -21.95 -25.15 18.08
C PHE A 41 -22.40 -23.96 17.24
N LYS A 42 -23.71 -23.82 17.00
CA LYS A 42 -24.25 -22.63 16.32
C LYS A 42 -23.94 -21.35 17.09
N SER A 43 -24.16 -21.34 18.41
CA SER A 43 -23.85 -20.19 19.25
C SER A 43 -22.35 -19.88 19.28
N LEU A 44 -21.50 -20.91 19.30
CA LEU A 44 -20.04 -20.77 19.26
C LEU A 44 -19.59 -20.19 17.89
N THR A 45 -20.20 -20.65 16.80
CA THR A 45 -19.95 -20.13 15.44
C THR A 45 -20.36 -18.65 15.34
N PHE A 46 -21.55 -18.32 15.85
CA PHE A 46 -21.99 -16.91 15.88
C PHE A 46 -21.09 -16.03 16.77
N LEU A 47 -20.69 -16.53 17.93
CA LEU A 47 -19.73 -15.82 18.79
C LEU A 47 -18.39 -15.63 18.10
N TYR A 48 -17.86 -16.65 17.43
CA TYR A 48 -16.62 -16.57 16.67
C TYR A 48 -16.73 -15.54 15.53
N LEU A 49 -17.83 -15.59 14.74
CA LEU A 49 -18.08 -14.61 13.70
C LEU A 49 -18.25 -13.20 14.25
N PHE A 50 -18.95 -13.05 15.39
CA PHE A 50 -19.13 -11.77 16.04
C PHE A 50 -17.78 -11.19 16.54
N VAL A 51 -16.95 -12.02 17.19
CA VAL A 51 -15.61 -11.63 17.62
C VAL A 51 -14.72 -11.33 16.42
N ALA A 52 -14.78 -12.14 15.36
CA ALA A 52 -14.05 -11.88 14.13
C ALA A 52 -14.50 -10.56 13.49
N ILE A 53 -15.81 -10.32 13.38
CA ILE A 53 -16.34 -9.04 12.90
C ILE A 53 -15.89 -7.90 13.79
N MET A 54 -15.93 -8.04 15.11
CA MET A 54 -15.51 -7.00 16.05
C MET A 54 -14.00 -6.70 15.96
N LEU A 55 -13.17 -7.72 15.78
CA LEU A 55 -11.72 -7.58 15.62
C LEU A 55 -11.31 -7.03 14.25
N PHE A 56 -12.07 -7.36 13.20
CA PHE A 56 -11.79 -6.97 11.82
C PHE A 56 -12.73 -5.87 11.28
N SER A 57 -13.70 -5.41 12.09
CA SER A 57 -14.60 -4.33 11.70
C SER A 57 -13.88 -2.98 11.75
N PRO A 58 -14.17 -2.07 10.81
CA PRO A 58 -13.70 -0.68 10.90
C PRO A 58 -14.20 0.07 12.15
N LEU A 59 -15.22 -0.46 12.85
CA LEU A 59 -15.65 0.08 14.15
C LEU A 59 -14.62 -0.14 15.28
N GLY A 60 -13.73 -1.16 15.16
CA GLY A 60 -12.62 -1.37 16.10
C GLY A 60 -11.37 -0.60 15.70
N ASN A 61 -11.29 -0.22 14.44
CA ASN A 61 -10.35 0.73 13.88
C ASN A 61 -11.04 2.09 13.61
N MET A 62 -11.84 2.57 14.55
CA MET A 62 -11.86 4.02 14.75
C MET A 62 -10.40 4.31 15.04
N ASP A 63 -9.71 4.73 13.96
CA ASP A 63 -8.34 5.18 14.04
C ASP A 63 -8.19 5.89 15.38
N ALA A 64 -7.36 5.30 16.23
CA ALA A 64 -6.64 6.12 17.15
C ALA A 64 -5.70 7.01 16.31
N ALA A 65 -6.25 7.77 15.37
CA ALA A 65 -5.83 9.13 15.22
C ALA A 65 -5.92 9.59 16.67
N SER A 66 -4.80 9.61 17.36
CA SER A 66 -4.71 10.25 18.65
C SER A 66 -5.36 11.59 18.37
N THR A 67 -6.64 11.73 18.75
CA THR A 67 -7.32 13.01 18.67
C THR A 67 -6.61 13.83 19.70
N SER A 68 -5.48 14.36 19.26
CA SER A 68 -4.80 15.42 19.97
C SER A 68 -5.83 16.51 20.07
N THR A 69 -6.41 16.66 21.27
CA THR A 69 -7.44 17.65 21.55
C THR A 69 -6.87 19.08 21.56
N GLY A 70 -5.68 19.29 21.00
CA GLY A 70 -4.99 20.56 20.96
C GLY A 70 -4.04 20.71 19.76
N PRO A 71 -3.37 21.87 19.65
CA PRO A 71 -2.44 22.12 18.56
C PRO A 71 -1.38 21.04 18.43
N HIS A 72 -1.14 20.60 17.19
CA HIS A 72 -0.17 19.54 16.90
C HIS A 72 0.51 19.75 15.53
N THR A 73 1.64 19.09 15.37
CA THR A 73 2.32 18.89 14.10
C THR A 73 1.80 17.60 13.48
N ALA A 74 1.21 17.67 12.30
CA ALA A 74 0.78 16.50 11.56
C ALA A 74 1.99 15.80 10.92
N VAL A 75 2.12 14.49 11.08
CA VAL A 75 3.17 13.69 10.46
C VAL A 75 2.56 12.74 9.44
N ILE A 76 3.13 12.70 8.24
CA ILE A 76 2.74 11.81 7.16
C ILE A 76 3.99 11.04 6.71
N GLU A 77 3.95 9.71 6.84
CA GLU A 77 5.05 8.84 6.43
C GLU A 77 5.04 8.60 4.92
N VAL A 78 6.17 8.87 4.27
CA VAL A 78 6.43 8.48 2.87
C VAL A 78 7.50 7.39 2.90
N ARG A 79 7.06 6.12 2.95
CA ARG A 79 7.96 4.99 3.18
C ARG A 79 7.93 3.98 2.04
N GLY A 80 9.13 3.53 1.63
CA GLY A 80 9.29 2.48 0.62
C GLY A 80 9.06 2.99 -0.81
N LEU A 81 8.73 2.07 -1.72
CA LEU A 81 8.57 2.38 -3.14
C LEU A 81 7.31 3.22 -3.40
N ILE A 82 7.46 4.32 -4.13
CA ILE A 82 6.34 5.16 -4.59
C ILE A 82 5.76 4.53 -5.86
N ALA A 83 4.64 3.84 -5.71
CA ALA A 83 3.97 3.17 -6.84
C ALA A 83 2.49 2.98 -6.52
N ASP A 84 1.70 2.70 -7.57
CA ASP A 84 0.30 2.32 -7.40
C ASP A 84 0.17 1.09 -6.48
N GLN A 85 -0.85 1.08 -5.63
CA GLN A 85 -1.15 0.02 -4.65
C GLN A 85 -0.07 -0.23 -3.57
N GLN A 86 0.92 0.64 -3.44
CA GLN A 86 1.88 0.62 -2.34
C GLN A 86 1.44 1.55 -1.19
N GLU A 87 2.10 1.43 -0.03
CA GLU A 87 1.84 2.34 1.11
C GLU A 87 2.07 3.80 0.71
N ALA A 88 3.12 4.09 -0.07
CA ALA A 88 3.44 5.39 -0.61
C ALA A 88 2.82 5.65 -1.99
N SER A 89 1.59 5.20 -2.24
CA SER A 89 0.84 5.57 -3.44
C SER A 89 0.30 7.00 -3.35
N ALA A 90 0.02 7.60 -4.50
CA ALA A 90 -0.56 8.94 -4.55
C ALA A 90 -1.91 9.01 -3.82
N ASP A 91 -2.78 8.02 -4.00
CA ASP A 91 -4.10 8.00 -3.36
C ASP A 91 -4.00 8.01 -1.83
N ASN A 92 -3.08 7.22 -1.26
CA ASN A 92 -2.88 7.15 0.19
C ASN A 92 -2.30 8.46 0.74
N LEU A 93 -1.25 8.98 0.08
CA LEU A 93 -0.56 10.19 0.55
C LEU A 93 -1.43 11.44 0.36
N ILE A 94 -2.16 11.55 -0.73
CA ILE A 94 -3.12 12.64 -0.97
C ILE A 94 -4.25 12.61 0.05
N THR A 95 -4.77 11.43 0.38
CA THR A 95 -5.78 11.26 1.44
C THR A 95 -5.23 11.72 2.79
N SER A 96 -3.99 11.34 3.11
CA SER A 96 -3.30 11.76 4.34
C SER A 96 -3.11 13.28 4.40
N LEU A 97 -2.63 13.87 3.30
CA LEU A 97 -2.43 15.31 3.18
C LEU A 97 -3.73 16.09 3.39
N ARG A 98 -4.80 15.72 2.69
CA ARG A 98 -6.12 16.37 2.83
C ARG A 98 -6.62 16.33 4.27
N ARG A 99 -6.56 15.16 4.91
CA ARG A 99 -6.95 15.00 6.32
C ARG A 99 -6.12 15.87 7.26
N ALA A 100 -4.82 16.00 7.02
CA ALA A 100 -3.93 16.82 7.82
C ALA A 100 -4.21 18.33 7.65
N PHE A 101 -4.53 18.77 6.43
CA PHE A 101 -4.91 20.16 6.16
C PHE A 101 -6.31 20.53 6.65
N ASP A 102 -7.24 19.55 6.65
CA ASP A 102 -8.62 19.77 7.12
C ASP A 102 -8.74 19.80 8.66
N ASP A 103 -7.70 19.40 9.39
CA ASP A 103 -7.71 19.43 10.87
C ASP A 103 -7.34 20.83 11.37
N GLU A 104 -8.29 21.50 12.03
CA GLU A 104 -8.14 22.86 12.58
C GLU A 104 -7.02 22.98 13.64
N ASN A 105 -6.57 21.89 14.24
CA ASN A 105 -5.49 21.85 15.22
C ASN A 105 -4.11 21.66 14.61
N THR A 106 -4.00 21.34 13.34
CA THR A 106 -2.73 21.23 12.64
C THR A 106 -2.06 22.59 12.52
N ARG A 107 -0.80 22.70 12.97
CA ARG A 107 0.00 23.92 12.89
C ARG A 107 1.09 23.87 11.84
N GLY A 108 1.36 22.71 11.32
CA GLY A 108 2.28 22.43 10.23
C GLY A 108 2.31 20.96 9.94
N ILE A 109 2.71 20.60 8.75
CA ILE A 109 2.73 19.22 8.27
C ILE A 109 4.18 18.83 8.01
N VAL A 110 4.58 17.66 8.53
CA VAL A 110 5.87 17.05 8.27
C VAL A 110 5.67 15.79 7.43
N MET A 111 6.13 15.83 6.20
CA MET A 111 6.29 14.64 5.37
C MET A 111 7.61 13.95 5.73
N ARG A 112 7.52 12.85 6.46
CA ARG A 112 8.68 12.08 6.89
C ARG A 112 9.04 11.04 5.84
N ILE A 113 10.15 11.28 5.14
CA ILE A 113 10.50 10.57 3.92
C ILE A 113 11.60 9.55 4.18
N ASN A 114 11.33 8.28 3.83
CA ASN A 114 12.31 7.20 3.74
C ASN A 114 11.98 6.33 2.52
N SER A 115 12.38 6.79 1.33
CA SER A 115 11.96 6.19 0.08
C SER A 115 13.04 6.31 -1.00
N PRO A 116 13.26 5.25 -1.80
CA PRO A 116 14.14 5.28 -2.98
C PRO A 116 13.48 5.99 -4.18
N GLY A 117 12.25 6.48 -4.05
CA GLY A 117 11.45 6.98 -5.15
C GLY A 117 10.58 5.92 -5.79
N GLY A 118 10.34 6.04 -7.07
CA GLY A 118 9.48 5.12 -7.83
C GLY A 118 8.84 5.78 -9.04
N SER A 119 7.53 5.59 -9.21
CA SER A 119 6.76 6.08 -10.35
C SER A 119 6.78 7.61 -10.46
N PRO A 120 7.23 8.17 -11.59
CA PRO A 120 7.16 9.61 -11.84
C PRO A 120 5.72 10.15 -11.81
N VAL A 121 4.76 9.35 -12.27
CA VAL A 121 3.33 9.72 -12.27
C VAL A 121 2.80 9.88 -10.85
N GLN A 122 3.06 8.89 -9.99
CA GLN A 122 2.63 8.94 -8.59
C GLN A 122 3.28 10.12 -7.85
N SER A 123 4.58 10.33 -8.06
CA SER A 123 5.32 11.46 -7.48
C SER A 123 4.78 12.81 -7.96
N GLY A 124 4.44 12.91 -9.25
CA GLY A 124 3.86 14.12 -9.84
C GLY A 124 2.48 14.46 -9.25
N TYR A 125 1.59 13.47 -9.08
CA TYR A 125 0.28 13.69 -8.45
C TYR A 125 0.41 14.19 -7.02
N ILE A 126 1.34 13.63 -6.24
CA ILE A 126 1.58 14.05 -4.87
C ILE A 126 2.16 15.48 -4.84
N TYR A 127 3.15 15.77 -5.71
CA TYR A 127 3.74 17.10 -5.85
C TYR A 127 2.67 18.16 -6.14
N ASP A 128 1.85 17.93 -7.16
CA ASP A 128 0.81 18.88 -7.59
C ASP A 128 -0.22 19.10 -6.49
N GLU A 129 -0.60 18.05 -5.74
CA GLU A 129 -1.54 18.18 -4.62
C GLU A 129 -0.94 18.95 -3.44
N ILE A 130 0.34 18.71 -3.07
CA ILE A 130 1.01 19.51 -2.05
C ILE A 130 0.99 20.99 -2.44
N ARG A 131 1.38 21.31 -3.69
CA ARG A 131 1.39 22.69 -4.21
C ARG A 131 0.02 23.32 -4.19
N ARG A 132 -1.03 22.55 -4.52
CA ARG A 132 -2.43 23.02 -4.47
C ARG A 132 -2.85 23.32 -3.03
N LEU A 133 -2.65 22.39 -2.11
CA LEU A 133 -3.05 22.53 -0.70
C LEU A 133 -2.32 23.67 0.00
N ARG A 134 -1.01 23.83 -0.22
CA ARG A 134 -0.24 24.96 0.29
C ARG A 134 -0.78 26.32 -0.19
N LYS A 135 -1.28 26.39 -1.43
CA LYS A 135 -1.89 27.59 -1.96
C LYS A 135 -3.26 27.90 -1.31
N GLU A 136 -4.03 26.86 -1.00
CA GLU A 136 -5.34 26.99 -0.36
C GLU A 136 -5.23 27.25 1.15
N HIS A 137 -4.16 26.76 1.79
CA HIS A 137 -3.91 26.88 3.23
C HIS A 137 -2.55 27.54 3.53
N PRO A 138 -2.38 28.83 3.21
CA PRO A 138 -1.08 29.49 3.31
C PRO A 138 -0.52 29.58 4.75
N ASP A 139 -1.38 29.42 5.75
CA ASP A 139 -1.00 29.44 7.17
C ASP A 139 -0.54 28.07 7.71
N THR A 140 -0.63 27.01 6.90
CA THR A 140 -0.24 25.66 7.28
C THR A 140 0.97 25.21 6.44
N PRO A 141 2.20 25.43 6.92
CA PRO A 141 3.41 25.08 6.17
C PRO A 141 3.61 23.56 6.07
N VAL A 142 4.23 23.14 4.98
CA VAL A 142 4.61 21.74 4.71
C VAL A 142 6.13 21.62 4.71
N TYR A 143 6.66 20.77 5.56
CA TYR A 143 8.06 20.45 5.66
C TYR A 143 8.34 19.03 5.19
N ALA A 144 9.38 18.82 4.41
CA ALA A 144 9.87 17.47 4.11
C ALA A 144 11.06 17.17 5.04
N VAL A 145 11.03 16.01 5.70
CA VAL A 145 12.14 15.54 6.52
C VAL A 145 12.60 14.19 5.99
N ILE A 146 13.78 14.19 5.37
CA ILE A 146 14.40 12.99 4.82
C ILE A 146 15.14 12.29 5.95
N THR A 147 14.77 11.03 6.23
CA THR A 147 15.45 10.22 7.24
C THR A 147 16.67 9.52 6.64
N ASP A 148 16.57 8.23 6.25
CA ASP A 148 17.72 7.54 5.67
C ASP A 148 17.88 7.85 4.17
N LEU A 149 16.76 7.95 3.44
CA LEU A 149 16.74 8.03 1.99
C LEU A 149 15.57 8.88 1.47
N GLY A 150 15.91 9.88 0.65
CA GLY A 150 14.95 10.69 -0.10
C GLY A 150 15.44 10.88 -1.54
N ALA A 151 15.37 9.83 -2.34
CA ALA A 151 15.96 9.79 -3.68
C ALA A 151 14.90 9.71 -4.78
N SER A 152 15.24 10.22 -5.98
CA SER A 152 14.42 10.14 -7.19
C SER A 152 12.99 10.66 -6.94
N GLY A 153 11.93 9.92 -7.23
CA GLY A 153 10.55 10.32 -6.98
C GLY A 153 10.24 10.79 -5.56
N ALA A 154 11.01 10.35 -4.55
CA ALA A 154 10.87 10.84 -3.19
C ALA A 154 11.40 12.26 -3.02
N TYR A 155 12.50 12.60 -3.68
CA TYR A 155 13.00 13.97 -3.73
C TYR A 155 12.09 14.87 -4.58
N TYR A 156 11.49 14.31 -5.64
CA TYR A 156 10.46 15.01 -6.43
C TYR A 156 9.32 15.51 -5.53
N ILE A 157 8.81 14.64 -4.67
CA ILE A 157 7.77 15.01 -3.69
C ILE A 157 8.30 16.04 -2.69
N ALA A 158 9.51 15.82 -2.14
CA ALA A 158 10.13 16.73 -1.18
C ALA A 158 10.25 18.15 -1.72
N ALA A 159 10.56 18.31 -3.01
CA ALA A 159 10.69 19.61 -3.67
C ALA A 159 9.39 20.43 -3.67
N ALA A 160 8.23 19.82 -3.42
CA ALA A 160 6.95 20.54 -3.28
C ALA A 160 6.78 21.22 -1.90
N ALA A 161 7.60 20.89 -0.90
CA ALA A 161 7.52 21.44 0.45
C ALA A 161 8.00 22.89 0.52
N ASP A 162 7.72 23.56 1.63
CA ASP A 162 8.26 24.89 1.93
C ASP A 162 9.76 24.82 2.21
N GLU A 163 10.15 23.87 3.06
CA GLU A 163 11.54 23.59 3.38
C GLU A 163 11.77 22.08 3.48
N ILE A 164 13.01 21.67 3.24
CA ILE A 164 13.47 20.29 3.26
C ILE A 164 14.58 20.16 4.29
N TYR A 165 14.44 19.21 5.19
CA TYR A 165 15.43 18.85 6.20
C TYR A 165 15.94 17.42 6.00
N ALA A 166 17.17 17.14 6.39
CA ALA A 166 17.77 15.82 6.34
C ALA A 166 18.72 15.58 7.52
N ASP A 167 19.02 14.33 7.82
CA ASP A 167 20.19 14.02 8.65
C ASP A 167 21.48 14.20 7.83
N ARG A 168 22.62 14.43 8.49
CA ARG A 168 23.93 14.57 7.83
C ARG A 168 24.27 13.41 6.91
N SER A 169 23.83 12.22 7.28
CA SER A 169 24.10 10.96 6.58
C SER A 169 22.95 10.49 5.67
N SER A 170 21.83 11.22 5.64
CA SER A 170 20.72 10.91 4.72
C SER A 170 21.19 10.92 3.27
N LEU A 171 20.66 10.03 2.47
CA LEU A 171 20.91 10.01 1.03
C LEU A 171 19.83 10.81 0.29
N VAL A 172 20.24 11.84 -0.45
CA VAL A 172 19.36 12.84 -1.06
C VAL A 172 19.69 13.01 -2.54
N GLY A 173 18.68 13.27 -3.37
CA GLY A 173 18.89 13.60 -4.78
C GLY A 173 18.47 12.48 -5.73
N SER A 174 19.40 11.89 -6.48
CA SER A 174 19.07 10.96 -7.58
C SER A 174 18.04 11.55 -8.54
N ILE A 175 18.28 12.83 -8.93
CA ILE A 175 17.40 13.55 -9.87
C ILE A 175 17.69 13.05 -11.26
N GLY A 176 17.01 12.00 -11.65
CA GLY A 176 17.21 11.32 -12.92
C GLY A 176 16.13 10.29 -13.17
N VAL A 177 16.10 9.78 -14.41
CA VAL A 177 15.15 8.76 -14.84
C VAL A 177 15.94 7.58 -15.43
N THR A 178 15.59 6.38 -15.04
CA THR A 178 16.22 5.17 -15.56
C THR A 178 15.16 4.16 -16.00
N ALA A 179 15.47 3.47 -17.10
CA ALA A 179 14.77 2.26 -17.50
C ALA A 179 15.82 1.18 -17.79
N ALA A 180 15.62 0.00 -17.24
CA ALA A 180 16.55 -1.11 -17.40
C ALA A 180 15.81 -2.36 -17.89
N GLY A 181 16.48 -3.15 -18.73
CA GLY A 181 15.95 -4.41 -19.25
C GLY A 181 17.09 -5.37 -19.56
N PHE A 182 16.73 -6.58 -19.96
CA PHE A 182 17.68 -7.61 -20.39
C PHE A 182 17.38 -8.00 -21.83
N GLY A 183 18.43 -8.28 -22.63
CA GLY A 183 18.30 -8.89 -23.96
C GLY A 183 18.64 -10.37 -23.93
N PHE A 184 17.77 -11.21 -24.46
CA PHE A 184 17.93 -12.67 -24.45
C PHE A 184 18.18 -13.29 -25.85
N VAL A 185 18.34 -12.48 -26.89
CA VAL A 185 18.50 -12.95 -28.28
C VAL A 185 19.61 -13.99 -28.41
N GLY A 186 20.82 -13.66 -27.94
CA GLY A 186 21.95 -14.59 -28.02
C GLY A 186 21.79 -15.87 -27.19
N THR A 187 20.92 -15.85 -26.17
CA THR A 187 20.59 -17.04 -25.37
C THR A 187 19.62 -17.94 -26.13
N LEU A 188 18.60 -17.36 -26.78
CA LEU A 188 17.67 -18.12 -27.61
C LEU A 188 18.35 -18.80 -28.76
N ASP A 189 19.27 -18.09 -29.45
CA ASP A 189 20.08 -18.64 -30.55
C ASP A 189 20.88 -19.86 -30.09
N LYS A 190 21.56 -19.78 -28.96
CA LYS A 190 22.36 -20.90 -28.41
C LYS A 190 21.50 -22.11 -28.02
N LEU A 191 20.24 -21.88 -27.63
CA LEU A 191 19.30 -22.93 -27.25
C LEU A 191 18.50 -23.48 -28.43
N GLY A 192 18.67 -22.90 -29.67
CA GLY A 192 17.90 -23.27 -30.83
C GLY A 192 16.39 -22.94 -30.70
N ILE A 193 16.04 -21.90 -29.92
CA ILE A 193 14.67 -21.47 -29.70
C ILE A 193 14.36 -20.30 -30.61
N GLU A 194 13.32 -20.44 -31.43
CA GLU A 194 12.80 -19.38 -32.30
C GLU A 194 11.67 -18.63 -31.67
N ARG A 195 11.79 -17.31 -31.53
CA ARG A 195 10.70 -16.42 -31.12
C ARG A 195 9.86 -16.01 -32.30
N ARG A 196 8.57 -16.30 -32.29
CA ARG A 196 7.62 -15.92 -33.32
C ARG A 196 6.65 -14.88 -32.78
N THR A 197 6.82 -13.63 -33.18
CA THR A 197 5.96 -12.52 -32.73
C THR A 197 5.14 -12.03 -33.93
N TYR A 198 3.85 -11.97 -33.77
CA TYR A 198 2.90 -11.45 -34.76
C TYR A 198 2.25 -10.20 -34.18
N THR A 199 2.48 -9.05 -34.82
CA THR A 199 1.95 -7.77 -34.36
C THR A 199 1.20 -7.05 -35.47
N SER A 200 0.20 -6.26 -35.08
CA SER A 200 -0.37 -5.23 -35.95
C SER A 200 0.08 -3.87 -35.42
N GLY A 201 0.80 -3.14 -36.24
CA GLY A 201 1.53 -1.91 -35.90
C GLY A 201 3.03 -2.14 -35.80
N GLU A 202 3.77 -1.28 -36.48
CA GLU A 202 5.21 -1.42 -36.71
C GLU A 202 6.04 -1.51 -35.41
N HIS A 203 5.64 -0.74 -34.39
CA HIS A 203 6.34 -0.66 -33.09
C HIS A 203 5.63 -1.37 -31.95
N LYS A 204 4.70 -2.31 -32.26
CA LYS A 204 3.93 -2.97 -31.19
C LYS A 204 4.77 -3.95 -30.34
N ALA A 205 5.88 -4.44 -30.89
CA ALA A 205 6.87 -5.25 -30.18
C ALA A 205 8.07 -4.42 -29.69
N PHE A 206 7.85 -3.14 -29.49
CA PHE A 206 8.83 -2.20 -28.98
C PHE A 206 9.49 -2.70 -27.69
N LEU A 207 10.83 -2.67 -27.64
CA LEU A 207 11.64 -3.16 -26.52
C LEU A 207 11.40 -4.63 -26.12
N ASP A 208 10.99 -5.51 -27.07
CA ASP A 208 10.90 -6.95 -26.81
C ASP A 208 12.31 -7.51 -26.50
N PRO A 209 12.57 -8.04 -25.29
CA PRO A 209 13.88 -8.51 -24.88
C PRO A 209 14.37 -9.76 -25.64
N PHE A 210 13.51 -10.38 -26.43
CA PHE A 210 13.79 -11.57 -27.22
C PHE A 210 14.00 -11.26 -28.72
N GLN A 211 14.01 -9.97 -29.08
CA GLN A 211 14.31 -9.50 -30.43
C GLN A 211 15.56 -8.60 -30.43
N PRO A 212 16.29 -8.52 -31.57
CA PRO A 212 17.36 -7.55 -31.69
C PRO A 212 16.85 -6.12 -31.46
N GLU A 213 17.60 -5.35 -30.70
CA GLU A 213 17.27 -3.95 -30.45
C GLU A 213 17.37 -3.15 -31.76
N ARG A 214 16.38 -2.36 -32.06
CA ARG A 214 16.34 -1.44 -33.20
C ARG A 214 16.82 -0.05 -32.80
N GLN A 215 17.68 0.55 -33.55
CA GLN A 215 18.28 1.86 -33.23
C GLN A 215 17.24 2.99 -33.18
N ASP A 216 16.25 2.97 -34.07
CA ASP A 216 15.16 3.95 -34.11
C ASP A 216 14.27 3.86 -32.87
N GLU A 217 13.97 2.65 -32.39
CA GLU A 217 13.20 2.40 -31.16
C GLU A 217 13.98 2.83 -29.93
N ARG A 218 15.27 2.52 -29.88
CA ARG A 218 16.14 2.98 -28.80
C ARG A 218 16.17 4.51 -28.72
N GLN A 219 16.40 5.20 -29.82
CA GLN A 219 16.44 6.66 -29.87
C GLN A 219 15.10 7.28 -29.46
N PHE A 220 13.99 6.69 -29.88
CA PHE A 220 12.65 7.11 -29.43
C PHE A 220 12.51 6.99 -27.93
N TRP A 221 12.97 5.86 -27.34
CA TRP A 221 12.88 5.63 -25.91
C TRP A 221 13.77 6.58 -25.09
N GLU A 222 14.99 6.82 -25.53
CA GLU A 222 15.90 7.80 -24.94
C GLU A 222 15.24 9.19 -24.88
N ASN A 223 14.55 9.60 -25.93
CA ASN A 223 13.80 10.87 -25.93
C ASN A 223 12.64 10.89 -24.93
N VAL A 224 11.94 9.79 -24.73
CA VAL A 224 10.88 9.68 -23.72
C VAL A 224 11.46 9.83 -22.33
N LEU A 225 12.58 9.18 -22.05
CA LEU A 225 13.27 9.28 -20.75
C LEU A 225 13.78 10.70 -20.51
N GLU A 226 14.38 11.33 -21.52
CA GLU A 226 14.87 12.73 -21.44
C GLU A 226 13.72 13.71 -21.14
N ASN A 227 12.58 13.58 -21.83
CA ASN A 227 11.42 14.42 -21.53
C ASN A 227 10.91 14.23 -20.10
N THR A 228 10.89 13.00 -19.60
CA THR A 228 10.47 12.72 -18.23
C THR A 228 11.47 13.28 -17.21
N HIS A 229 12.75 13.19 -17.53
CA HIS A 229 13.83 13.77 -16.72
C HIS A 229 13.74 15.30 -16.69
N GLN A 230 13.50 15.94 -17.82
CA GLN A 230 13.33 17.40 -17.87
C GLN A 230 12.14 17.87 -17.03
N GLN A 231 11.00 17.15 -17.07
CA GLN A 231 9.88 17.43 -16.18
C GLN A 231 10.28 17.37 -14.69
N PHE A 232 11.09 16.40 -14.30
CA PHE A 232 11.59 16.29 -12.93
C PHE A 232 12.50 17.49 -12.58
N ILE A 233 13.43 17.84 -13.46
CA ILE A 233 14.31 19.01 -13.28
C ILE A 233 13.50 20.29 -13.09
N ASP A 234 12.49 20.50 -13.94
CA ASP A 234 11.64 21.69 -13.87
C ASP A 234 10.90 21.79 -12.53
N ARG A 235 10.36 20.68 -12.02
CA ARG A 235 9.69 20.63 -10.71
C ARG A 235 10.64 20.89 -9.55
N VAL A 236 11.87 20.37 -9.62
CA VAL A 236 12.90 20.68 -8.61
C VAL A 236 13.27 22.16 -8.67
N LYS A 237 13.51 22.72 -9.84
CA LYS A 237 13.79 24.14 -10.02
C LYS A 237 12.64 25.02 -9.55
N GLU A 238 11.38 24.64 -9.84
CA GLU A 238 10.19 25.34 -9.35
C GLU A 238 10.12 25.35 -7.81
N GLY A 239 10.40 24.20 -7.18
CA GLY A 239 10.30 24.05 -5.73
C GLY A 239 11.47 24.67 -4.97
N ARG A 240 12.68 24.57 -5.51
CA ARG A 240 13.91 25.04 -4.84
C ARG A 240 14.28 26.50 -5.20
N GLY A 241 13.97 26.93 -6.41
CA GLY A 241 14.27 28.30 -6.88
C GLY A 241 15.75 28.64 -6.77
N ASP A 242 16.03 29.83 -6.27
CA ASP A 242 17.38 30.40 -6.11
C ASP A 242 18.23 29.72 -5.00
N ARG A 243 17.65 28.73 -4.29
CA ARG A 243 18.39 27.95 -3.27
C ARG A 243 19.38 26.97 -3.87
N LEU A 244 19.18 26.53 -5.12
CA LEU A 244 20.07 25.57 -5.77
C LEU A 244 21.43 26.21 -6.09
N ALA A 245 22.50 25.50 -5.76
CA ALA A 245 23.83 25.87 -6.18
C ALA A 245 23.99 25.72 -7.71
N ASP A 246 24.87 26.50 -8.28
CA ASP A 246 25.26 26.33 -9.69
C ASP A 246 26.25 25.16 -9.77
N ASN A 247 25.73 23.96 -10.03
CA ASN A 247 26.49 22.72 -10.10
C ASN A 247 25.94 21.85 -11.22
N GLU A 248 26.77 21.49 -12.18
CA GLU A 248 26.42 20.71 -13.38
C GLU A 248 25.97 19.28 -13.04
N ASP A 249 26.40 18.73 -11.90
CA ASP A 249 26.11 17.37 -11.48
C ASP A 249 24.75 17.21 -10.79
N LEU A 250 24.09 18.32 -10.40
CA LEU A 250 22.83 18.28 -9.66
C LEU A 250 21.73 17.43 -10.30
N PHE A 251 21.69 17.47 -11.62
CA PHE A 251 20.63 16.84 -12.41
C PHE A 251 21.11 15.62 -13.22
N THR A 252 22.22 15.00 -12.83
CA THR A 252 22.81 13.86 -13.52
C THR A 252 22.37 12.50 -12.94
N GLY A 253 21.53 12.50 -11.91
CA GLY A 253 21.09 11.29 -11.23
C GLY A 253 22.00 10.88 -10.05
N LEU A 254 22.99 11.69 -9.67
CA LEU A 254 23.84 11.42 -8.52
C LEU A 254 23.08 11.54 -7.19
N ILE A 255 23.60 10.88 -6.16
CA ILE A 255 23.13 10.92 -4.78
C ILE A 255 24.17 11.61 -3.91
N TRP A 256 23.69 12.42 -2.98
CA TRP A 256 24.47 13.22 -2.06
C TRP A 256 24.15 12.82 -0.62
N ASN A 257 25.10 12.95 0.30
CA ASN A 257 24.74 12.89 1.71
C ASN A 257 24.09 14.23 2.14
N GLY A 258 23.48 14.26 3.34
CA GLY A 258 22.73 15.43 3.80
C GLY A 258 23.59 16.69 3.93
N GLU A 259 24.88 16.59 4.32
CA GLU A 259 25.79 17.75 4.36
C GLU A 259 26.06 18.31 2.97
N GLN A 260 26.37 17.46 2.01
CA GLN A 260 26.54 17.84 0.61
C GLN A 260 25.24 18.40 0.02
N ALA A 261 24.11 17.79 0.34
CA ALA A 261 22.80 18.25 -0.11
C ALA A 261 22.46 19.67 0.42
N LEU A 262 22.91 20.01 1.64
CA LEU A 262 22.76 21.35 2.18
C LEU A 262 23.62 22.37 1.41
N GLU A 263 24.88 22.05 1.13
CA GLU A 263 25.79 22.90 0.34
C GLU A 263 25.26 23.12 -1.08
N LEU A 264 24.62 22.09 -1.66
CA LEU A 264 24.03 22.13 -3.00
C LEU A 264 22.65 22.80 -3.05
N GLY A 265 22.09 23.17 -1.90
CA GLY A 265 20.75 23.76 -1.83
C GLY A 265 19.62 22.77 -2.08
N LEU A 266 19.90 21.46 -2.05
CA LEU A 266 18.89 20.42 -2.16
C LEU A 266 18.07 20.28 -0.87
N VAL A 267 18.65 20.64 0.28
CA VAL A 267 17.93 20.76 1.56
C VAL A 267 18.17 22.13 2.17
N ASP A 268 17.31 22.57 3.09
CA ASP A 268 17.35 23.88 3.74
C ASP A 268 18.05 23.82 5.11
N GLY A 269 18.11 22.63 5.71
CA GLY A 269 18.73 22.47 7.01
C GLY A 269 18.97 21.00 7.37
N LEU A 270 19.77 20.84 8.43
CA LEU A 270 20.01 19.52 9.02
C LEU A 270 19.14 19.36 10.28
N GLY A 271 18.33 18.31 10.31
CA GLY A 271 17.43 18.09 11.45
C GLY A 271 16.53 16.88 11.30
N SER A 272 15.90 16.51 12.41
CA SER A 272 14.93 15.43 12.50
C SER A 272 13.49 15.94 12.53
N THR A 273 12.52 15.05 12.35
CA THR A 273 11.10 15.35 12.51
C THR A 273 10.78 16.03 13.84
N SER A 274 11.36 15.54 14.94
CA SER A 274 11.14 16.14 16.27
C SER A 274 11.72 17.53 16.39
N MET A 275 12.88 17.80 15.75
CA MET A 275 13.48 19.14 15.73
C MET A 275 12.60 20.09 14.91
N VAL A 276 12.13 19.69 13.73
CA VAL A 276 11.25 20.51 12.89
C VAL A 276 9.94 20.82 13.64
N ALA A 277 9.34 19.84 14.28
CA ALA A 277 8.12 20.04 15.06
C ALA A 277 8.30 21.04 16.21
N ARG A 278 9.39 20.89 16.99
CA ARG A 278 9.68 21.71 18.17
C ARG A 278 10.20 23.11 17.81
N ASP A 279 11.20 23.18 16.93
CA ASP A 279 12.02 24.38 16.77
C ASP A 279 11.58 25.21 15.54
N VAL A 280 10.98 24.60 14.52
CA VAL A 280 10.53 25.26 13.29
C VAL A 280 9.02 25.53 13.34
N ILE A 281 8.20 24.52 13.57
CA ILE A 281 6.73 24.68 13.69
C ILE A 281 6.35 25.27 15.05
N GLY A 282 7.13 24.98 16.10
CA GLY A 282 6.86 25.44 17.47
C GLY A 282 5.81 24.61 18.21
N VAL A 283 5.46 23.44 17.70
CA VAL A 283 4.50 22.51 18.33
C VAL A 283 5.09 21.10 18.33
N GLU A 284 5.67 20.70 19.47
CA GLU A 284 6.36 19.42 19.64
C GLU A 284 5.42 18.21 19.62
N ASN A 285 4.16 18.43 20.02
CA ASN A 285 3.16 17.35 19.98
C ASN A 285 2.89 16.94 18.53
N THR A 286 3.09 15.67 18.20
CA THR A 286 2.91 15.14 16.84
C THR A 286 1.73 14.19 16.75
N THR A 287 1.00 14.26 15.66
CA THR A 287 -0.12 13.36 15.34
C THR A 287 0.12 12.68 13.99
N ASP A 288 0.03 11.35 13.94
CA ASP A 288 0.21 10.56 12.70
C ASP A 288 -1.07 10.60 11.87
N PHE A 289 -0.99 11.19 10.67
CA PHE A 289 -2.05 11.26 9.67
C PHE A 289 -1.85 10.26 8.53
N THR A 290 -0.83 9.40 8.62
CA THR A 290 -0.52 8.43 7.57
C THR A 290 -1.70 7.50 7.35
N TYR A 291 -2.20 7.45 6.12
CA TYR A 291 -3.24 6.49 5.75
C TYR A 291 -2.69 5.07 5.85
N ARG A 292 -3.43 4.24 6.55
CA ARG A 292 -3.12 2.80 6.66
C ARG A 292 -4.39 2.03 6.35
N GLU A 293 -4.32 1.15 5.37
CA GLU A 293 -5.43 0.24 5.11
C GLU A 293 -5.75 -0.58 6.36
N SER A 294 -7.03 -0.67 6.67
CA SER A 294 -7.48 -1.52 7.77
C SER A 294 -7.12 -3.00 7.49
N PRO A 295 -6.88 -3.82 8.54
CA PRO A 295 -6.66 -5.26 8.37
C PRO A 295 -7.79 -5.95 7.60
N PHE A 296 -9.02 -5.46 7.72
CA PHE A 296 -10.18 -5.97 7.00
C PHE A 296 -10.13 -5.64 5.50
N GLU A 297 -9.73 -4.41 5.13
CA GLU A 297 -9.53 -4.02 3.72
C GLU A 297 -8.43 -4.84 3.07
N ARG A 298 -7.30 -5.04 3.77
CA ARG A 298 -6.21 -5.93 3.32
C ARG A 298 -6.70 -7.36 3.10
N PHE A 299 -7.47 -7.89 4.04
CA PHE A 299 -8.03 -9.25 3.97
C PHE A 299 -9.03 -9.39 2.82
N THR A 300 -9.97 -8.46 2.67
CA THR A 300 -10.98 -8.51 1.58
C THR A 300 -10.33 -8.35 0.21
N ARG A 301 -9.30 -7.51 0.08
CA ARG A 301 -8.53 -7.37 -1.15
C ARG A 301 -7.78 -8.66 -1.49
N GLN A 302 -7.12 -9.29 -0.51
CA GLN A 302 -6.43 -10.57 -0.70
C GLN A 302 -7.39 -11.71 -1.04
N LEU A 303 -8.55 -11.77 -0.40
CA LEU A 303 -9.59 -12.75 -0.74
C LEU A 303 -10.16 -12.49 -2.14
N GLY A 304 -10.47 -11.25 -2.47
CA GLY A 304 -11.01 -10.87 -3.77
C GLY A 304 -10.07 -11.25 -4.92
N THR A 305 -8.78 -10.97 -4.78
CA THR A 305 -7.77 -11.35 -5.78
C THR A 305 -7.57 -12.87 -5.86
N SER A 306 -7.55 -13.57 -4.73
CA SER A 306 -7.38 -15.03 -4.69
C SER A 306 -8.58 -15.76 -5.27
N VAL A 307 -9.80 -15.35 -4.91
CA VAL A 307 -11.06 -15.92 -5.42
C VAL A 307 -11.23 -15.57 -6.90
N GLY A 308 -10.94 -14.34 -7.29
CA GLY A 308 -10.99 -13.89 -8.68
C GLY A 308 -10.04 -14.69 -9.58
N ASN A 309 -8.79 -14.85 -9.16
CA ASN A 309 -7.81 -15.63 -9.89
C ASN A 309 -8.17 -17.11 -9.95
N THR A 310 -8.66 -17.70 -8.86
CA THR A 310 -9.08 -19.11 -8.82
C THR A 310 -10.28 -19.36 -9.73
N LEU A 311 -11.27 -18.46 -9.71
CA LEU A 311 -12.43 -18.52 -10.61
C LEU A 311 -12.02 -18.33 -12.08
N ALA A 312 -11.14 -17.37 -12.38
CA ALA A 312 -10.63 -17.15 -13.73
C ALA A 312 -9.90 -18.39 -14.28
N VAL A 313 -9.09 -19.06 -13.44
CA VAL A 313 -8.42 -20.32 -13.81
C VAL A 313 -9.45 -21.45 -14.01
N HIS A 314 -10.42 -21.63 -13.12
CA HIS A 314 -11.40 -22.70 -13.23
C HIS A 314 -12.42 -22.48 -14.35
N LEU A 315 -12.74 -21.24 -14.69
CA LEU A 315 -13.64 -20.91 -15.81
C LEU A 315 -12.91 -20.84 -17.16
N GLY A 316 -11.60 -21.17 -17.20
CA GLY A 316 -10.81 -21.11 -18.43
C GLY A 316 -10.65 -19.70 -19.00
N LEU A 317 -10.91 -18.66 -18.19
CA LEU A 317 -10.78 -17.25 -18.59
C LEU A 317 -9.33 -16.74 -18.53
N SER A 318 -8.41 -17.55 -17.99
CA SER A 318 -6.95 -17.33 -18.07
C SER A 318 -6.40 -17.84 -19.40
N GLY A 319 -6.94 -17.33 -20.49
CA GLY A 319 -6.31 -17.43 -21.82
C GLY A 319 -5.07 -16.55 -21.90
N PRO A 320 -4.21 -16.73 -22.94
CA PRO A 320 -3.05 -15.87 -23.13
C PRO A 320 -3.53 -14.40 -23.16
N VAL A 321 -3.05 -13.61 -22.19
CA VAL A 321 -3.38 -12.19 -22.10
C VAL A 321 -2.84 -11.51 -23.34
N ILE A 322 -3.72 -11.16 -24.26
CA ILE A 322 -3.40 -10.25 -25.35
C ILE A 322 -3.27 -8.85 -24.71
N ARG A 323 -2.04 -8.39 -24.53
CA ARG A 323 -1.73 -7.03 -24.08
C ARG A 323 -1.43 -6.14 -25.27
#